data_bb3cd4b43511a89cfa6b975bad91efad
#
_entry.id   bb3cd4b43511a89cfa6b975bad91efad
#
_cell.length_a   1.000
_cell.length_b   1.000
_cell.length_c   1.000
_cell.angle_alpha   90.00
_cell.angle_beta   90.00
_cell.angle_gamma   90.00
#
_symmetry.space_group_name_H-M   'P 1'
#
loop_
_entity.id
_entity.type
_entity.pdbx_description
1 polymer ?
#
loop_
_entity_poly.entity_id
_entity_poly.type
_entity_poly.pdbx_seq_one_letter_code
_entity_poly.pdbx_strand_id
1 'polypeptide(L)'
;MFRPLPLLLTPLLAALLACSNSSPSNETAPAAANAVKQPDATSASLDLSPVPVRVPASPLPKDWAQGAVFIEIYVRGYKDSNGDGIGDFKGLTQQLDYLQSLGVQGIWLMPINQSQDHDHGYAVTDYRKLEPDYGTEADFKAFLEAAHAHGIGVIMDYVINHSAYQNLLFLDSKNKLNGKRDWYIWKDQDPGWVNWDQSSTWHRVRPGKDYYYGVFWEQMPDFNLKNPQVLAYHHDNLRYWMNAGVDGFRFDAVGQLVENGKNAYESQPENKVILHDLQQVVTQSYPGHFMVCEEPADPVGAAGSDSCGSAFAFGFNEAVRDSVMAGTVTGDLKRKLHEYPLASMGLVLGSHDSYVGERLIEAFQGNEAGYKVAVATQMTLPGQPFIYYGEEIGMGHSQGNSGDWGLRAPMSWTADGGFSPVAPFRAPATNLREYNAADQQATPDSLWHFYQRLIAARKAHPALRVGDLTLLGTDRILAYRRQTPEESVLVAINYESQPASVDLTVADGSVQLTPLSGFGSQPERSDAQGHLKLQLAANEIRLYRITR
;
A
#
# COMPACT_ATOMS: atom_id res chain seq x y z
N MET A 1 2.68 39.10 52.14
CA MET A 1 2.29 37.69 52.36
C MET A 1 1.42 37.29 51.17
N PHE A 2 2.02 36.83 50.09
CA PHE A 2 1.32 36.24 48.95
C PHE A 2 1.85 34.82 48.76
N ARG A 3 0.95 33.84 48.84
CA ARG A 3 1.23 32.45 48.55
C ARG A 3 1.12 32.25 47.02
N PRO A 4 2.01 31.51 46.37
CA PRO A 4 1.82 31.10 44.98
C PRO A 4 0.93 29.86 44.89
N LEU A 5 -0.02 29.87 43.93
CA LEU A 5 -0.79 28.73 43.49
C LEU A 5 0.12 27.81 42.64
N PRO A 6 -0.06 26.47 42.70
CA PRO A 6 0.68 25.58 41.83
C PRO A 6 0.03 25.51 40.46
N LEU A 7 0.86 25.59 39.41
CA LEU A 7 0.50 25.25 38.05
C LEU A 7 0.20 23.74 37.98
N LEU A 8 -1.02 23.39 37.65
CA LEU A 8 -1.42 22.03 37.24
C LEU A 8 -1.04 21.85 35.76
N LEU A 9 0.00 21.07 35.50
CA LEU A 9 0.23 20.44 34.19
C LEU A 9 -0.84 19.38 33.99
N THR A 10 -1.74 19.58 33.06
CA THR A 10 -2.60 18.55 32.51
C THR A 10 -1.86 17.82 31.38
N PRO A 11 -1.69 16.49 31.42
CA PRO A 11 -1.25 15.77 30.24
C PRO A 11 -2.43 15.66 29.26
N LEU A 12 -2.16 15.98 28.00
CA LEU A 12 -3.06 15.72 26.89
C LEU A 12 -3.17 14.18 26.74
N LEU A 13 -4.29 13.63 27.22
CA LEU A 13 -4.67 12.25 26.96
C LEU A 13 -5.25 12.23 25.54
N ALA A 14 -4.58 11.54 24.62
CA ALA A 14 -5.17 11.16 23.35
C ALA A 14 -6.40 10.26 23.64
N ALA A 15 -7.56 10.72 23.23
CA ALA A 15 -8.79 9.97 23.36
C ALA A 15 -8.81 8.85 22.29
N LEU A 16 -8.35 7.68 22.64
CA LEU A 16 -8.70 6.43 21.98
C LEU A 16 -10.14 6.11 22.39
N LEU A 17 -11.10 6.37 21.51
CA LEU A 17 -12.47 5.91 21.66
C LEU A 17 -12.49 4.40 21.49
N ALA A 18 -12.70 3.73 22.60
CA ALA A 18 -12.95 2.30 22.69
C ALA A 18 -14.25 1.94 21.95
N CYS A 19 -14.16 1.06 20.96
CA CYS A 19 -15.31 0.28 20.51
C CYS A 19 -15.66 -0.72 21.59
N SER A 20 -16.88 -0.58 22.12
CA SER A 20 -17.48 -1.43 23.13
C SER A 20 -17.65 -2.86 22.61
N ASN A 21 -17.17 -3.82 23.41
CA ASN A 21 -17.47 -5.24 23.30
C ASN A 21 -18.97 -5.52 23.24
N SER A 22 -19.44 -6.06 22.11
CA SER A 22 -20.63 -6.88 22.05
C SER A 22 -20.21 -8.28 21.60
N SER A 23 -20.27 -9.24 22.54
CA SER A 23 -20.13 -10.65 22.26
C SER A 23 -21.10 -11.10 21.18
N PRO A 24 -20.70 -11.87 20.17
CA PRO A 24 -21.65 -12.42 19.22
C PRO A 24 -22.45 -13.55 19.88
N SER A 25 -23.76 -13.35 19.93
CA SER A 25 -24.73 -14.41 20.18
C SER A 25 -24.66 -15.43 19.04
N ASN A 26 -24.59 -16.72 19.41
CA ASN A 26 -24.73 -17.85 18.50
C ASN A 26 -25.99 -17.74 17.65
N GLU A 27 -25.84 -17.35 16.39
CA GLU A 27 -26.82 -17.66 15.35
C GLU A 27 -26.18 -18.60 14.34
N THR A 28 -26.78 -19.78 14.25
CA THR A 28 -26.43 -20.88 13.35
C THR A 28 -26.62 -20.44 11.90
N ALA A 29 -25.52 -20.31 11.16
CA ALA A 29 -25.56 -20.21 9.71
C ALA A 29 -25.98 -21.58 9.10
N PRO A 30 -26.72 -21.60 7.99
CA PRO A 30 -27.08 -22.86 7.33
C PRO A 30 -25.84 -23.46 6.68
N ALA A 31 -25.53 -24.70 7.06
CA ALA A 31 -24.46 -25.49 6.52
C ALA A 31 -24.74 -25.85 5.05
N ALA A 32 -24.04 -25.22 4.11
CA ALA A 32 -23.78 -25.81 2.81
C ALA A 32 -22.52 -26.67 2.97
N ALA A 33 -22.73 -27.96 3.21
CA ALA A 33 -21.65 -28.94 3.27
C ALA A 33 -21.16 -29.24 1.85
N ASN A 34 -20.18 -28.48 1.38
CA ASN A 34 -19.27 -28.95 0.34
C ASN A 34 -18.21 -29.79 1.05
N ALA A 35 -18.26 -31.10 0.81
CA ALA A 35 -17.25 -32.03 1.27
C ALA A 35 -15.91 -31.66 0.64
N VAL A 36 -15.05 -31.03 1.45
CA VAL A 36 -13.63 -30.83 1.12
C VAL A 36 -13.03 -32.23 0.95
N LYS A 37 -12.69 -32.59 -0.29
CA LYS A 37 -11.83 -33.74 -0.55
C LYS A 37 -10.53 -33.49 0.23
N GLN A 38 -10.25 -34.33 1.24
CA GLN A 38 -8.92 -34.39 1.82
C GLN A 38 -7.93 -34.69 0.67
N PRO A 39 -6.87 -33.90 0.51
CA PRO A 39 -5.82 -34.23 -0.43
C PRO A 39 -5.19 -35.56 0.00
N ASP A 40 -4.95 -36.44 -0.96
CA ASP A 40 -4.20 -37.65 -0.78
C ASP A 40 -2.88 -37.38 -0.08
N ALA A 41 -2.61 -38.09 1.02
CA ALA A 41 -1.39 -37.99 1.80
C ALA A 41 -0.17 -38.58 1.05
N THR A 42 0.16 -38.03 -0.08
CA THR A 42 1.52 -38.08 -0.62
C THR A 42 2.28 -37.00 0.12
N SER A 43 3.37 -37.35 0.80
CA SER A 43 4.18 -36.49 1.65
C SER A 43 4.51 -35.15 0.92
N ALA A 44 3.70 -34.14 1.14
CA ALA A 44 3.97 -32.79 0.65
C ALA A 44 5.23 -32.31 1.36
N SER A 45 6.32 -32.10 0.64
CA SER A 45 7.53 -31.47 1.13
C SER A 45 7.66 -30.09 0.51
N LEU A 46 8.08 -29.10 1.30
CA LEU A 46 8.45 -27.80 0.77
C LEU A 46 9.74 -27.90 -0.04
N ASP A 47 9.83 -27.18 -1.14
CA ASP A 47 11.08 -27.00 -1.85
C ASP A 47 11.96 -25.98 -1.11
N LEU A 48 13.01 -26.48 -0.47
CA LEU A 48 14.02 -25.70 0.25
C LEU A 48 15.35 -25.60 -0.52
N SER A 49 15.35 -25.97 -1.80
CA SER A 49 16.56 -25.94 -2.62
C SER A 49 17.09 -24.50 -2.78
N PRO A 50 18.41 -24.30 -2.73
CA PRO A 50 19.02 -23.00 -3.02
C PRO A 50 18.67 -22.52 -4.42
N VAL A 51 18.37 -21.23 -4.54
CA VAL A 51 18.00 -20.58 -5.81
C VAL A 51 19.13 -19.63 -6.24
N PRO A 52 19.84 -19.94 -7.34
CA PRO A 52 20.87 -19.05 -7.85
C PRO A 52 20.27 -17.78 -8.47
N VAL A 53 21.02 -16.68 -8.45
CA VAL A 53 20.65 -15.45 -9.14
C VAL A 53 20.59 -15.70 -10.66
N ARG A 54 19.44 -15.38 -11.26
CA ARG A 54 19.22 -15.43 -12.71
C ARG A 54 18.40 -14.20 -13.09
N VAL A 55 19.08 -13.10 -13.41
CA VAL A 55 18.41 -11.85 -13.79
C VAL A 55 17.69 -12.06 -15.12
N PRO A 56 16.34 -12.07 -15.17
CA PRO A 56 15.61 -12.17 -16.42
C PRO A 56 15.82 -10.91 -17.26
N ALA A 57 15.67 -11.04 -18.57
CA ALA A 57 15.58 -9.86 -19.42
C ALA A 57 14.26 -9.15 -19.13
N SER A 58 14.34 -7.91 -18.66
CA SER A 58 13.15 -7.08 -18.46
C SER A 58 13.03 -6.06 -19.60
N PRO A 59 11.83 -5.88 -20.20
CA PRO A 59 11.59 -4.81 -21.16
C PRO A 59 11.44 -3.44 -20.50
N LEU A 60 11.34 -3.39 -19.16
CA LEU A 60 11.18 -2.15 -18.40
C LEU A 60 12.51 -1.39 -18.30
N PRO A 61 12.50 -0.05 -18.33
CA PRO A 61 13.67 0.75 -17.98
C PRO A 61 14.17 0.43 -16.57
N LYS A 62 15.49 0.55 -16.33
CA LYS A 62 16.05 0.27 -14.99
C LYS A 62 15.50 1.18 -13.88
N ASP A 63 15.03 2.36 -14.24
CA ASP A 63 14.43 3.36 -13.35
C ASP A 63 12.88 3.39 -13.44
N TRP A 64 12.27 2.32 -13.95
CA TRP A 64 10.83 2.26 -14.22
C TRP A 64 9.98 2.63 -13.00
N ALA A 65 10.37 2.18 -11.81
CA ALA A 65 9.63 2.43 -10.57
C ALA A 65 9.84 3.84 -9.99
N GLN A 66 10.87 4.57 -10.46
CA GLN A 66 11.19 5.88 -9.90
C GLN A 66 10.10 6.91 -10.22
N GLY A 67 9.36 7.33 -9.20
CA GLY A 67 8.22 8.24 -9.33
C GLY A 67 7.05 7.68 -10.13
N ALA A 68 7.03 6.36 -10.36
CA ALA A 68 5.91 5.65 -11.00
C ALA A 68 4.65 5.69 -10.14
N VAL A 69 3.51 5.61 -10.79
CA VAL A 69 2.21 5.42 -10.13
C VAL A 69 1.89 3.93 -10.12
N PHE A 70 1.67 3.41 -8.93
CA PHE A 70 1.28 2.01 -8.69
C PHE A 70 -0.21 1.89 -8.41
N ILE A 71 -0.75 0.72 -8.71
CA ILE A 71 -2.05 0.29 -8.22
C ILE A 71 -1.90 -0.99 -7.40
N GLU A 72 -2.45 -0.99 -6.19
CA GLU A 72 -2.58 -2.16 -5.35
C GLU A 72 -3.79 -2.98 -5.78
N ILE A 73 -3.59 -4.28 -6.03
CA ILE A 73 -4.64 -5.18 -6.52
C ILE A 73 -4.78 -6.40 -5.61
N TYR A 74 -5.99 -6.61 -5.13
CA TYR A 74 -6.44 -7.86 -4.53
C TYR A 74 -6.95 -8.78 -5.64
N VAL A 75 -6.15 -9.79 -6.05
CA VAL A 75 -6.45 -10.65 -7.20
C VAL A 75 -7.81 -11.32 -7.06
N ARG A 76 -8.12 -11.88 -5.88
CA ARG A 76 -9.40 -12.52 -5.56
C ARG A 76 -10.60 -11.61 -5.81
N GLY A 77 -10.44 -10.30 -5.62
CA GLY A 77 -11.48 -9.29 -5.77
C GLY A 77 -11.45 -8.53 -7.09
N TYR A 78 -10.53 -8.81 -8.03
CA TYR A 78 -10.36 -7.93 -9.17
C TYR A 78 -11.18 -8.33 -10.40
N LYS A 79 -11.02 -9.55 -10.91
CA LYS A 79 -11.82 -10.06 -12.05
C LYS A 79 -11.80 -11.59 -12.09
N ASP A 80 -12.97 -12.19 -12.11
CA ASP A 80 -13.19 -13.62 -12.32
C ASP A 80 -13.28 -13.93 -13.82
N SER A 81 -12.43 -14.81 -14.32
CA SER A 81 -12.42 -15.23 -15.73
C SER A 81 -13.03 -16.60 -15.96
N ASN A 82 -13.13 -17.43 -14.93
CA ASN A 82 -13.52 -18.83 -15.03
C ASN A 82 -14.96 -19.11 -14.56
N GLY A 83 -15.58 -18.13 -13.85
CA GLY A 83 -16.97 -18.19 -13.39
C GLY A 83 -17.16 -18.96 -12.07
N ASP A 84 -16.15 -19.00 -11.21
CA ASP A 84 -16.23 -19.62 -9.89
C ASP A 84 -16.54 -18.61 -8.75
N GLY A 85 -16.62 -17.33 -9.07
CA GLY A 85 -16.88 -16.24 -8.12
C GLY A 85 -15.63 -15.68 -7.47
N ILE A 86 -14.44 -16.07 -7.90
CA ILE A 86 -13.14 -15.67 -7.39
C ILE A 86 -12.32 -15.06 -8.52
N GLY A 87 -11.64 -13.94 -8.26
CA GLY A 87 -10.74 -13.32 -9.24
C GLY A 87 -9.47 -14.13 -9.44
N ASP A 88 -8.93 -14.09 -10.66
CA ASP A 88 -7.80 -14.92 -11.08
C ASP A 88 -6.83 -14.16 -12.01
N PHE A 89 -5.64 -14.74 -12.30
CA PHE A 89 -4.62 -14.12 -13.14
C PHE A 89 -5.08 -13.88 -14.58
N LYS A 90 -5.92 -14.75 -15.14
CA LYS A 90 -6.49 -14.53 -16.48
C LYS A 90 -7.45 -13.36 -16.49
N GLY A 91 -8.29 -13.26 -15.45
CA GLY A 91 -9.18 -12.11 -15.26
C GLY A 91 -8.40 -10.82 -15.10
N LEU A 92 -7.34 -10.81 -14.30
CA LEU A 92 -6.45 -9.66 -14.18
C LEU A 92 -5.78 -9.32 -15.51
N THR A 93 -5.31 -10.31 -16.28
CA THR A 93 -4.73 -10.12 -17.60
C THR A 93 -5.71 -9.44 -18.57
N GLN A 94 -6.99 -9.80 -18.53
CA GLN A 94 -8.04 -9.18 -19.34
C GLN A 94 -8.25 -7.69 -19.05
N GLN A 95 -7.79 -7.19 -17.89
CA GLN A 95 -7.95 -5.80 -17.48
C GLN A 95 -6.68 -4.94 -17.66
N LEU A 96 -5.63 -5.47 -18.28
CA LEU A 96 -4.39 -4.71 -18.50
C LEU A 96 -4.58 -3.50 -19.41
N ASP A 97 -5.48 -3.58 -20.41
CA ASP A 97 -5.83 -2.42 -21.25
C ASP A 97 -6.47 -1.30 -20.43
N TYR A 98 -7.34 -1.64 -19.44
CA TYR A 98 -7.91 -0.68 -18.51
C TYR A 98 -6.82 0.02 -17.69
N LEU A 99 -5.91 -0.75 -17.11
CA LEU A 99 -4.80 -0.23 -16.31
C LEU A 99 -3.84 0.63 -17.14
N GLN A 100 -3.53 0.22 -18.37
CA GLN A 100 -2.72 1.00 -19.28
C GLN A 100 -3.42 2.31 -19.68
N SER A 101 -4.74 2.29 -19.92
CA SER A 101 -5.52 3.48 -20.27
C SER A 101 -5.62 4.46 -19.10
N LEU A 102 -5.68 3.98 -17.85
CA LEU A 102 -5.57 4.81 -16.64
C LEU A 102 -4.18 5.46 -16.56
N GLY A 103 -3.15 4.75 -17.03
CA GLY A 103 -1.78 5.24 -17.13
C GLY A 103 -0.84 4.75 -16.04
N VAL A 104 -1.24 3.81 -15.16
CA VAL A 104 -0.39 3.23 -14.13
C VAL A 104 0.83 2.54 -14.72
N GLN A 105 1.92 2.52 -13.96
CA GLN A 105 3.21 2.00 -14.39
C GLN A 105 3.66 0.82 -13.54
N GLY A 106 3.00 0.58 -12.41
CA GLY A 106 3.28 -0.54 -11.52
C GLY A 106 2.00 -1.15 -10.97
N ILE A 107 2.03 -2.44 -10.73
CA ILE A 107 1.01 -3.19 -9.98
C ILE A 107 1.67 -3.73 -8.73
N TRP A 108 1.05 -3.52 -7.58
CA TRP A 108 1.33 -4.26 -6.36
C TRP A 108 0.23 -5.30 -6.18
N LEU A 109 0.60 -6.57 -6.25
CA LEU A 109 -0.29 -7.68 -5.95
C LEU A 109 -0.28 -7.95 -4.45
N MET A 110 -1.43 -7.88 -3.78
CA MET A 110 -1.60 -8.47 -2.45
C MET A 110 -1.15 -9.94 -2.46
N PRO A 111 -0.92 -10.61 -1.31
CA PRO A 111 -0.29 -11.92 -1.29
C PRO A 111 -0.95 -12.91 -2.25
N ILE A 112 -0.14 -13.51 -3.12
CA ILE A 112 -0.56 -14.50 -4.11
C ILE A 112 -0.01 -15.89 -3.83
N ASN A 113 0.74 -16.05 -2.75
CA ASN A 113 1.27 -17.33 -2.33
C ASN A 113 0.15 -18.22 -1.76
N GLN A 114 0.35 -19.54 -1.86
CA GLN A 114 -0.56 -20.51 -1.25
C GLN A 114 -0.73 -20.22 0.24
N SER A 115 -1.98 -20.05 0.67
CA SER A 115 -2.31 -19.63 2.02
C SER A 115 -3.25 -20.60 2.75
N GLN A 116 -3.29 -20.49 4.07
CA GLN A 116 -4.20 -21.28 4.92
C GLN A 116 -5.62 -20.72 4.91
N ASP A 117 -5.75 -19.42 4.73
CA ASP A 117 -7.02 -18.69 4.86
C ASP A 117 -7.84 -18.70 3.57
N HIS A 118 -7.21 -18.90 2.42
CA HIS A 118 -7.86 -18.81 1.10
C HIS A 118 -8.66 -17.51 0.91
N ASP A 119 -8.20 -16.41 1.50
CA ASP A 119 -8.78 -15.08 1.39
C ASP A 119 -7.68 -14.03 1.19
N HIS A 120 -7.20 -13.39 2.27
CA HIS A 120 -6.21 -12.29 2.19
C HIS A 120 -4.80 -12.74 1.84
N GLY A 121 -4.44 -14.01 2.10
CA GLY A 121 -3.16 -14.60 1.70
C GLY A 121 -1.99 -14.42 2.67
N TYR A 122 -2.18 -13.70 3.79
CA TYR A 122 -1.09 -13.43 4.74
C TYR A 122 -0.69 -14.64 5.59
N ALA A 123 -1.53 -15.67 5.71
CA ALA A 123 -1.17 -16.94 6.37
C ALA A 123 -0.54 -17.91 5.35
N VAL A 124 0.73 -17.69 4.97
CA VAL A 124 1.41 -18.41 3.89
C VAL A 124 1.78 -19.84 4.29
N THR A 125 1.31 -20.82 3.50
CA THR A 125 1.65 -22.25 3.67
C THR A 125 2.83 -22.70 2.82
N ASP A 126 3.02 -22.11 1.63
CA ASP A 126 4.16 -22.39 0.76
C ASP A 126 4.57 -21.12 -0.01
N TYR A 127 5.79 -20.63 0.23
CA TYR A 127 6.32 -19.40 -0.37
C TYR A 127 6.69 -19.50 -1.84
N ARG A 128 6.73 -20.71 -2.41
CA ARG A 128 7.06 -20.97 -3.84
C ARG A 128 5.88 -21.49 -4.63
N LYS A 129 4.69 -21.54 -4.03
CA LYS A 129 3.46 -21.90 -4.73
C LYS A 129 2.48 -20.74 -4.76
N LEU A 130 1.73 -20.68 -5.83
CA LEU A 130 0.62 -19.76 -6.00
C LEU A 130 -0.63 -20.29 -5.28
N GLU A 131 -1.48 -19.39 -4.85
CA GLU A 131 -2.83 -19.72 -4.37
C GLU A 131 -3.60 -20.41 -5.52
N PRO A 132 -4.08 -21.64 -5.33
CA PRO A 132 -4.73 -22.41 -6.39
C PRO A 132 -5.93 -21.72 -7.04
N ASP A 133 -6.67 -20.90 -6.26
CA ASP A 133 -7.82 -20.16 -6.74
C ASP A 133 -7.45 -19.12 -7.81
N TYR A 134 -6.18 -18.66 -7.84
CA TYR A 134 -5.73 -17.62 -8.78
C TYR A 134 -5.25 -18.18 -10.12
N GLY A 135 -5.11 -19.50 -10.24
CA GLY A 135 -4.68 -20.17 -11.47
C GLY A 135 -3.34 -20.88 -11.33
N THR A 136 -2.71 -21.14 -12.46
CA THR A 136 -1.46 -21.90 -12.56
C THR A 136 -0.24 -20.99 -12.66
N GLU A 137 0.97 -21.56 -12.47
CA GLU A 137 2.24 -20.85 -12.75
C GLU A 137 2.32 -20.36 -14.20
N ALA A 138 1.74 -21.11 -15.15
CA ALA A 138 1.67 -20.69 -16.56
C ALA A 138 0.77 -19.46 -16.74
N ASP A 139 -0.34 -19.38 -16.01
CA ASP A 139 -1.25 -18.23 -16.05
C ASP A 139 -0.59 -16.99 -15.42
N PHE A 140 0.13 -17.16 -14.31
CA PHE A 140 0.89 -16.07 -13.68
C PHE A 140 2.02 -15.56 -14.58
N LYS A 141 2.76 -16.49 -15.21
CA LYS A 141 3.82 -16.11 -16.17
C LYS A 141 3.24 -15.35 -17.36
N ALA A 142 2.13 -15.81 -17.91
CA ALA A 142 1.44 -15.12 -19.02
C ALA A 142 0.97 -13.73 -18.61
N PHE A 143 0.49 -13.56 -17.36
CA PHE A 143 0.15 -12.26 -16.80
C PHE A 143 1.36 -11.34 -16.72
N LEU A 144 2.51 -11.80 -16.18
CA LEU A 144 3.74 -11.00 -16.10
C LEU A 144 4.21 -10.55 -17.50
N GLU A 145 4.25 -11.47 -18.46
CA GLU A 145 4.64 -11.17 -19.84
C GLU A 145 3.70 -10.12 -20.48
N ALA A 146 2.39 -10.24 -20.23
CA ALA A 146 1.41 -9.28 -20.73
C ALA A 146 1.53 -7.92 -20.03
N ALA A 147 1.72 -7.87 -18.71
CA ALA A 147 1.93 -6.62 -17.97
C ALA A 147 3.18 -5.88 -18.48
N HIS A 148 4.27 -6.60 -18.67
CA HIS A 148 5.52 -6.05 -19.24
C HIS A 148 5.31 -5.51 -20.66
N ALA A 149 4.53 -6.19 -21.51
CA ALA A 149 4.20 -5.72 -22.85
C ALA A 149 3.37 -4.41 -22.83
N HIS A 150 2.61 -4.17 -21.75
CA HIS A 150 1.89 -2.92 -21.50
C HIS A 150 2.77 -1.85 -20.84
N GLY A 151 4.05 -2.14 -20.56
CA GLY A 151 4.98 -1.23 -19.87
C GLY A 151 4.69 -1.10 -18.38
N ILE A 152 4.09 -2.10 -17.76
CA ILE A 152 3.69 -2.16 -16.35
C ILE A 152 4.57 -3.16 -15.62
N GLY A 153 5.28 -2.71 -14.56
CA GLY A 153 6.02 -3.59 -13.68
C GLY A 153 5.12 -4.20 -12.62
N VAL A 154 5.50 -5.36 -12.09
CA VAL A 154 4.71 -6.11 -11.11
C VAL A 154 5.55 -6.39 -9.87
N ILE A 155 5.10 -5.89 -8.71
CA ILE A 155 5.67 -6.25 -7.41
C ILE A 155 4.69 -7.14 -6.63
N MET A 156 5.23 -8.09 -5.86
CA MET A 156 4.48 -8.97 -5.00
C MET A 156 4.50 -8.50 -3.56
N ASP A 157 3.41 -8.73 -2.85
CA ASP A 157 3.44 -8.73 -1.39
C ASP A 157 4.23 -9.93 -0.87
N TYR A 158 5.18 -9.69 0.03
CA TYR A 158 6.02 -10.72 0.61
C TYR A 158 5.96 -10.72 2.13
N VAL A 159 5.30 -11.74 2.67
CA VAL A 159 5.10 -11.93 4.12
C VAL A 159 6.35 -12.56 4.72
N ILE A 160 7.26 -11.74 5.27
CA ILE A 160 8.53 -12.23 5.81
C ILE A 160 8.47 -12.53 7.31
N ASN A 161 7.62 -11.81 8.06
CA ASN A 161 7.59 -11.88 9.52
C ASN A 161 7.11 -13.24 10.03
N HIS A 162 6.09 -13.82 9.42
CA HIS A 162 5.39 -15.00 9.94
C HIS A 162 4.99 -15.95 8.80
N SER A 163 4.59 -17.17 9.17
CA SER A 163 3.95 -18.11 8.24
C SER A 163 2.59 -18.56 8.78
N ALA A 164 1.87 -19.35 8.00
CA ALA A 164 0.69 -20.04 8.50
C ALA A 164 1.06 -21.08 9.58
N TYR A 165 0.14 -21.32 10.51
CA TYR A 165 0.24 -22.45 11.46
C TYR A 165 0.33 -23.80 10.72
N GLN A 166 -0.30 -23.93 9.54
CA GLN A 166 -0.26 -25.14 8.72
C GLN A 166 1.01 -25.25 7.86
N ASN A 167 1.88 -24.24 7.84
CA ASN A 167 3.15 -24.31 7.12
C ASN A 167 4.00 -25.48 7.63
N LEU A 168 4.56 -26.29 6.72
CA LEU A 168 5.33 -27.47 7.09
C LEU A 168 6.58 -27.14 7.92
N LEU A 169 7.19 -25.97 7.73
CA LEU A 169 8.31 -25.50 8.56
C LEU A 169 7.87 -25.28 10.02
N PHE A 170 6.68 -24.70 10.23
CA PHE A 170 6.14 -24.55 11.59
C PHE A 170 5.75 -25.90 12.18
N LEU A 171 5.14 -26.79 11.40
CA LEU A 171 4.80 -28.13 11.88
C LEU A 171 6.05 -28.93 12.27
N ASP A 172 7.12 -28.83 11.49
CA ASP A 172 8.42 -29.44 11.82
C ASP A 172 9.03 -28.81 13.10
N SER A 173 9.01 -27.50 13.21
CA SER A 173 9.48 -26.76 14.39
C SER A 173 8.70 -27.17 15.65
N LYS A 174 7.37 -27.17 15.55
CA LYS A 174 6.47 -27.59 16.63
C LYS A 174 6.74 -29.02 17.11
N ASN A 175 6.98 -29.93 16.19
CA ASN A 175 7.24 -31.34 16.47
C ASN A 175 8.73 -31.65 16.70
N LYS A 176 9.60 -30.64 16.70
CA LYS A 176 11.06 -30.77 16.89
C LYS A 176 11.71 -31.69 15.84
N LEU A 177 11.20 -31.63 14.60
CA LEU A 177 11.65 -32.43 13.46
C LEU A 177 12.60 -31.65 12.55
N ASN A 178 13.37 -32.35 11.75
CA ASN A 178 14.17 -31.82 10.64
C ASN A 178 15.10 -30.63 10.99
N GLY A 179 15.47 -30.49 12.27
CA GLY A 179 16.30 -29.38 12.75
C GLY A 179 15.62 -28.01 12.67
N LYS A 180 14.28 -27.97 12.60
CA LYS A 180 13.53 -26.72 12.40
C LYS A 180 13.10 -26.01 13.69
N ARG A 181 13.44 -26.55 14.88
CA ARG A 181 12.97 -25.97 16.16
C ARG A 181 13.26 -24.47 16.24
N ASP A 182 14.46 -24.04 15.92
CA ASP A 182 14.93 -22.65 16.03
C ASP A 182 14.53 -21.76 14.84
N TRP A 183 13.71 -22.28 13.93
CA TRP A 183 13.16 -21.49 12.83
C TRP A 183 12.02 -20.58 13.27
N TYR A 184 11.43 -20.89 14.42
CA TYR A 184 10.38 -20.11 15.09
C TYR A 184 10.77 -19.85 16.54
N ILE A 185 10.03 -18.99 17.22
CA ILE A 185 10.37 -18.47 18.53
C ILE A 185 9.56 -19.22 19.60
N TRP A 186 10.25 -19.79 20.58
CA TRP A 186 9.66 -20.70 21.56
C TRP A 186 10.00 -20.35 23.00
N LYS A 187 9.04 -20.60 23.91
CA LYS A 187 9.23 -20.59 25.37
C LYS A 187 8.51 -21.76 26.04
N ASP A 188 9.02 -22.16 27.22
CA ASP A 188 8.41 -23.24 28.03
C ASP A 188 7.21 -22.75 28.84
N GLN A 189 7.06 -21.43 29.02
CA GLN A 189 6.00 -20.78 29.77
C GLN A 189 5.57 -19.51 29.06
N ASP A 190 4.29 -19.14 29.21
CA ASP A 190 3.77 -17.88 28.72
C ASP A 190 4.41 -16.71 29.48
N PRO A 191 5.13 -15.80 28.82
CA PRO A 191 5.71 -14.64 29.48
C PRO A 191 4.69 -13.50 29.68
N GLY A 192 3.44 -13.66 29.26
CA GLY A 192 2.37 -12.68 29.43
C GLY A 192 2.57 -11.39 28.63
N TRP A 193 3.12 -11.50 27.41
CA TRP A 193 3.24 -10.35 26.51
C TRP A 193 1.94 -10.15 25.75
N VAL A 194 1.66 -8.90 25.42
CA VAL A 194 0.54 -8.50 24.59
C VAL A 194 1.03 -7.58 23.49
N ASN A 195 0.33 -7.55 22.36
CA ASN A 195 0.57 -6.63 21.25
C ASN A 195 -0.18 -5.29 21.48
N TRP A 196 -0.28 -4.47 20.41
CA TRP A 196 -0.91 -3.15 20.44
C TRP A 196 -2.41 -3.18 20.75
N ASP A 197 -3.14 -4.25 20.43
CA ASP A 197 -4.57 -4.42 20.70
C ASP A 197 -4.87 -5.17 22.00
N GLN A 198 -3.83 -5.44 22.82
CA GLN A 198 -3.88 -6.16 24.07
C GLN A 198 -4.15 -7.68 23.94
N SER A 199 -4.11 -8.23 22.73
CA SER A 199 -4.16 -9.70 22.55
C SER A 199 -2.81 -10.35 22.90
N SER A 200 -2.88 -11.64 23.29
CA SER A 200 -1.70 -12.42 23.65
C SER A 200 -0.83 -12.67 22.42
N THR A 201 0.48 -12.47 22.56
CA THR A 201 1.47 -12.77 21.52
C THR A 201 2.13 -14.14 21.69
N TRP A 202 1.82 -14.86 22.77
CA TRP A 202 2.35 -16.20 23.04
C TRP A 202 1.22 -17.22 23.07
N HIS A 203 1.31 -18.22 22.20
CA HIS A 203 0.25 -19.18 21.95
C HIS A 203 0.68 -20.58 22.34
N ARG A 204 -0.14 -21.25 23.13
CA ARG A 204 0.16 -22.59 23.62
C ARG A 204 -0.08 -23.65 22.55
N VAL A 205 0.90 -24.51 22.32
CA VAL A 205 0.72 -25.71 21.48
C VAL A 205 -0.22 -26.70 22.17
N ARG A 206 -1.17 -27.24 21.43
CA ARG A 206 -2.10 -28.28 21.91
C ARG A 206 -2.06 -29.50 20.99
N PRO A 207 -1.85 -30.74 21.52
CA PRO A 207 -1.43 -31.07 22.88
C PRO A 207 0.06 -30.69 23.09
N GLY A 208 0.42 -30.16 24.25
CA GLY A 208 1.79 -29.76 24.59
C GLY A 208 1.85 -28.72 25.69
N LYS A 209 3.08 -28.34 26.06
CA LYS A 209 3.32 -27.31 27.08
C LYS A 209 4.06 -26.09 26.55
N ASP A 210 4.72 -26.23 25.42
CA ASP A 210 5.51 -25.16 24.78
C ASP A 210 4.59 -24.05 24.26
N TYR A 211 5.12 -22.82 24.25
CA TYR A 211 4.49 -21.64 23.68
C TYR A 211 5.35 -21.14 22.50
N TYR A 212 4.71 -20.79 21.41
CA TYR A 212 5.33 -20.10 20.29
C TYR A 212 4.89 -18.64 20.23
N TYR A 213 5.73 -17.80 19.65
CA TYR A 213 5.43 -16.40 19.41
C TYR A 213 4.65 -16.24 18.11
N GLY A 214 3.66 -15.36 18.11
CA GLY A 214 2.86 -14.96 16.97
C GLY A 214 2.22 -13.63 17.29
N VAL A 215 2.85 -12.53 16.81
CA VAL A 215 2.46 -11.17 17.22
C VAL A 215 1.06 -10.79 16.75
N PHE A 216 0.62 -11.32 15.60
CA PHE A 216 -0.69 -11.03 15.04
C PHE A 216 -1.79 -11.92 15.65
N TRP A 217 -1.63 -13.24 15.58
CA TRP A 217 -2.54 -14.19 16.21
C TRP A 217 -2.04 -15.64 16.16
N GLU A 218 -2.78 -16.56 16.78
CA GLU A 218 -2.35 -17.96 16.95
C GLU A 218 -2.14 -18.74 15.64
N GLN A 219 -2.73 -18.31 14.51
CA GLN A 219 -2.55 -19.01 13.22
C GLN A 219 -1.40 -18.44 12.38
N MET A 220 -0.70 -17.42 12.89
CA MET A 220 0.43 -16.77 12.23
C MET A 220 1.67 -16.78 13.13
N PRO A 221 2.36 -17.94 13.30
CA PRO A 221 3.59 -18.01 14.08
C PRO A 221 4.73 -17.23 13.40
N ASP A 222 5.44 -16.42 14.19
CA ASP A 222 6.55 -15.60 13.73
C ASP A 222 7.81 -16.43 13.52
N PHE A 223 8.49 -16.18 12.41
CA PHE A 223 9.80 -16.73 12.13
C PHE A 223 10.86 -16.16 13.08
N ASN A 224 11.85 -16.95 13.42
CA ASN A 224 13.07 -16.48 14.08
C ASN A 224 14.04 -15.90 13.04
N LEU A 225 13.89 -14.65 12.69
CA LEU A 225 14.74 -13.97 11.69
C LEU A 225 16.18 -13.70 12.20
N LYS A 226 16.47 -13.95 13.48
CA LYS A 226 17.85 -14.03 13.98
C LYS A 226 18.57 -15.31 13.56
N ASN A 227 17.85 -16.31 13.07
CA ASN A 227 18.43 -17.54 12.55
C ASN A 227 18.86 -17.35 11.09
N PRO A 228 20.16 -17.47 10.76
CA PRO A 228 20.66 -17.24 9.39
C PRO A 228 20.10 -18.24 8.38
N GLN A 229 19.64 -19.42 8.79
CA GLN A 229 19.00 -20.37 7.88
C GLN A 229 17.60 -19.90 7.45
N VAL A 230 16.90 -19.19 8.33
CA VAL A 230 15.60 -18.59 8.00
C VAL A 230 15.78 -17.44 6.99
N LEU A 231 16.76 -16.56 7.21
CA LEU A 231 17.08 -15.51 6.26
C LEU A 231 17.51 -16.07 4.90
N ALA A 232 18.38 -17.10 4.89
CA ALA A 232 18.78 -17.76 3.64
C ALA A 232 17.58 -18.35 2.88
N TYR A 233 16.62 -18.95 3.60
CA TYR A 233 15.37 -19.45 3.00
C TYR A 233 14.55 -18.33 2.35
N HIS A 234 14.40 -17.19 3.01
CA HIS A 234 13.70 -16.04 2.43
C HIS A 234 14.45 -15.46 1.22
N HIS A 235 15.78 -15.37 1.27
CA HIS A 235 16.59 -14.94 0.12
C HIS A 235 16.36 -15.84 -1.11
N ASP A 236 16.29 -17.16 -0.90
CA ASP A 236 16.05 -18.10 -1.99
C ASP A 236 14.63 -17.97 -2.55
N ASN A 237 13.63 -17.71 -1.71
CA ASN A 237 12.26 -17.46 -2.17
C ASN A 237 12.14 -16.15 -2.96
N LEU A 238 12.81 -15.07 -2.53
CA LEU A 238 12.87 -13.81 -3.29
C LEU A 238 13.52 -14.03 -4.66
N ARG A 239 14.65 -14.75 -4.72
CA ARG A 239 15.30 -15.11 -5.99
C ARG A 239 14.40 -15.94 -6.89
N TYR A 240 13.64 -16.88 -6.31
CA TYR A 240 12.67 -17.71 -7.04
C TYR A 240 11.69 -16.84 -7.83
N TRP A 241 11.06 -15.87 -7.18
CA TRP A 241 10.08 -15.00 -7.83
C TRP A 241 10.69 -13.98 -8.78
N MET A 242 11.84 -13.39 -8.43
CA MET A 242 12.56 -12.49 -9.35
C MET A 242 13.06 -13.24 -10.60
N ASN A 243 13.54 -14.46 -10.44
CA ASN A 243 13.89 -15.33 -11.60
C ASN A 243 12.68 -15.69 -12.47
N ALA A 244 11.47 -15.70 -11.89
CA ALA A 244 10.21 -15.92 -12.62
C ALA A 244 9.72 -14.66 -13.36
N GLY A 245 10.29 -13.48 -13.09
CA GLY A 245 9.97 -12.22 -13.77
C GLY A 245 9.21 -11.20 -12.93
N VAL A 246 9.11 -11.40 -11.61
CA VAL A 246 8.57 -10.39 -10.68
C VAL A 246 9.58 -9.24 -10.56
N ASP A 247 9.12 -7.99 -10.63
CA ASP A 247 9.97 -6.79 -10.68
C ASP A 247 10.29 -6.21 -9.29
N GLY A 248 9.87 -6.85 -8.23
CA GLY A 248 10.15 -6.42 -6.86
C GLY A 248 9.10 -6.85 -5.84
N PHE A 249 9.16 -6.22 -4.65
CA PHE A 249 8.34 -6.65 -3.52
C PHE A 249 7.82 -5.47 -2.69
N ARG A 250 6.62 -5.65 -2.13
CA ARG A 250 6.20 -4.98 -0.91
C ARG A 250 6.47 -5.94 0.25
N PHE A 251 7.24 -5.52 1.22
CA PHE A 251 7.50 -6.33 2.41
C PHE A 251 6.50 -5.99 3.51
N ASP A 252 5.76 -7.03 3.91
CA ASP A 252 4.74 -7.00 4.94
C ASP A 252 5.34 -6.92 6.34
N ALA A 253 4.71 -6.13 7.22
CA ALA A 253 4.90 -6.11 8.66
C ALA A 253 6.37 -6.04 9.13
N VAL A 254 7.21 -5.24 8.45
CA VAL A 254 8.65 -5.24 8.75
C VAL A 254 9.00 -4.57 10.08
N GLY A 255 8.06 -3.92 10.72
CA GLY A 255 8.21 -3.42 12.09
C GLY A 255 8.37 -4.54 13.12
N GLN A 256 7.82 -5.72 12.85
CA GLN A 256 7.68 -6.83 13.79
C GLN A 256 8.74 -7.94 13.63
N LEU A 257 9.76 -7.76 12.77
CA LEU A 257 10.73 -8.81 12.41
C LEU A 257 11.54 -9.38 13.59
N VAL A 258 11.71 -8.60 14.66
CA VAL A 258 12.53 -8.98 15.81
C VAL A 258 11.85 -8.57 17.10
N GLU A 259 11.70 -9.52 18.02
CA GLU A 259 11.25 -9.31 19.40
C GLU A 259 12.42 -9.49 20.38
N ASN A 260 12.72 -8.43 21.15
CA ASN A 260 13.76 -8.40 22.18
C ASN A 260 13.17 -8.40 23.60
N GLY A 261 11.84 -8.26 23.75
CA GLY A 261 11.18 -8.22 25.05
C GLY A 261 9.74 -7.74 24.98
N LYS A 262 9.06 -7.73 26.12
CA LYS A 262 7.64 -7.37 26.23
C LYS A 262 7.28 -6.01 25.59
N ASN A 263 8.17 -5.03 25.71
CA ASN A 263 8.00 -3.68 25.19
C ASN A 263 9.06 -3.37 24.10
N ALA A 264 9.62 -4.38 23.48
CA ALA A 264 10.69 -4.30 22.49
C ALA A 264 10.47 -5.37 21.41
N TYR A 265 9.33 -5.33 20.76
CA TYR A 265 8.89 -6.26 19.72
C TYR A 265 8.55 -5.56 18.39
N GLU A 266 8.75 -4.24 18.33
CA GLU A 266 8.46 -3.42 17.15
C GLU A 266 9.65 -2.49 16.88
N SER A 267 9.99 -2.29 15.62
CA SER A 267 11.01 -1.35 15.12
C SER A 267 12.37 -1.49 15.82
N GLN A 268 12.80 -2.74 16.06
CA GLN A 268 14.06 -3.00 16.73
C GLN A 268 15.26 -2.66 15.80
N PRO A 269 16.44 -2.30 16.37
CA PRO A 269 17.62 -1.98 15.55
C PRO A 269 18.01 -3.09 14.57
N GLU A 270 17.81 -4.35 14.95
CA GLU A 270 18.06 -5.51 14.09
C GLU A 270 17.18 -5.54 12.84
N ASN A 271 15.97 -4.97 12.91
CA ASN A 271 15.08 -4.88 11.73
C ASN A 271 15.76 -4.14 10.58
N LYS A 272 16.47 -3.02 10.87
CA LYS A 272 17.20 -2.25 9.84
C LYS A 272 18.29 -3.08 9.18
N VAL A 273 19.01 -3.90 9.96
CA VAL A 273 20.07 -4.78 9.44
C VAL A 273 19.47 -5.83 8.50
N ILE A 274 18.37 -6.45 8.90
CA ILE A 274 17.65 -7.44 8.08
C ILE A 274 17.12 -6.78 6.81
N LEU A 275 16.49 -5.62 6.92
CA LEU A 275 15.94 -4.89 5.78
C LEU A 275 17.01 -4.45 4.79
N HIS A 276 18.17 -3.98 5.29
CA HIS A 276 19.30 -3.65 4.42
C HIS A 276 19.83 -4.88 3.69
N ASP A 277 19.94 -6.02 4.36
CA ASP A 277 20.35 -7.30 3.74
C ASP A 277 19.36 -7.73 2.64
N LEU A 278 18.04 -7.63 2.88
CA LEU A 278 17.02 -7.86 1.86
C LEU A 278 17.13 -6.88 0.69
N GLN A 279 17.40 -5.60 0.96
CA GLN A 279 17.64 -4.59 -0.07
C GLN A 279 18.81 -4.99 -0.98
N GLN A 280 19.91 -5.49 -0.41
CA GLN A 280 21.04 -5.99 -1.20
C GLN A 280 20.64 -7.16 -2.10
N VAL A 281 19.82 -8.09 -1.58
CA VAL A 281 19.33 -9.22 -2.38
C VAL A 281 18.43 -8.73 -3.52
N VAL A 282 17.49 -7.83 -3.26
CA VAL A 282 16.50 -7.40 -4.25
C VAL A 282 17.10 -6.41 -5.27
N THR A 283 17.79 -5.37 -4.82
CA THR A 283 18.16 -4.26 -5.70
C THR A 283 19.58 -4.36 -6.26
N GLN A 284 20.50 -4.95 -5.52
CA GLN A 284 21.91 -5.08 -5.97
C GLN A 284 22.10 -6.32 -6.84
N SER A 285 21.49 -7.45 -6.43
CA SER A 285 21.59 -8.68 -7.22
C SER A 285 20.70 -8.66 -8.47
N TYR A 286 19.63 -7.85 -8.46
CA TYR A 286 18.68 -7.69 -9.57
C TYR A 286 18.49 -6.20 -9.90
N PRO A 287 19.41 -5.57 -10.63
CA PRO A 287 19.31 -4.15 -10.99
C PRO A 287 18.02 -3.81 -11.72
N GLY A 288 17.32 -2.79 -11.23
CA GLY A 288 16.01 -2.36 -11.76
C GLY A 288 14.82 -2.95 -10.99
N HIS A 289 15.06 -3.83 -10.01
CA HIS A 289 13.99 -4.29 -9.13
C HIS A 289 13.70 -3.25 -8.04
N PHE A 290 12.45 -3.20 -7.62
CA PHE A 290 11.92 -2.24 -6.65
C PHE A 290 11.49 -2.95 -5.36
N MET A 291 11.67 -2.30 -4.22
CA MET A 291 11.07 -2.74 -2.96
C MET A 291 10.49 -1.57 -2.21
N VAL A 292 9.44 -1.83 -1.45
CA VAL A 292 8.81 -0.90 -0.52
C VAL A 292 8.40 -1.64 0.75
N CYS A 293 8.60 -1.02 1.91
CA CYS A 293 8.34 -1.65 3.20
C CYS A 293 7.13 -1.06 3.90
N GLU A 294 6.40 -1.94 4.57
CA GLU A 294 5.35 -1.55 5.51
C GLU A 294 5.94 -1.43 6.92
N GLU A 295 6.15 -0.19 7.38
CA GLU A 295 6.66 0.13 8.72
C GLU A 295 5.89 1.33 9.27
N PRO A 296 4.74 1.13 9.92
CA PRO A 296 3.91 2.22 10.42
C PRO A 296 4.53 3.00 11.58
N ALA A 297 5.34 2.36 12.42
CA ALA A 297 5.90 2.99 13.61
C ALA A 297 7.13 3.89 13.32
N ASP A 298 7.98 3.50 12.37
CA ASP A 298 9.15 4.28 11.94
C ASP A 298 9.29 4.32 10.40
N PRO A 299 8.32 4.91 9.67
CA PRO A 299 8.36 4.92 8.21
C PRO A 299 9.57 5.68 7.64
N VAL A 300 10.05 6.70 8.35
CA VAL A 300 11.23 7.49 7.97
C VAL A 300 12.50 6.66 8.09
N GLY A 301 12.65 5.94 9.21
CA GLY A 301 13.78 5.04 9.41
C GLY A 301 13.81 3.88 8.44
N ALA A 302 12.66 3.31 8.08
CA ALA A 302 12.56 2.25 7.08
C ALA A 302 12.90 2.75 5.66
N ALA A 303 12.55 3.98 5.31
CA ALA A 303 12.90 4.59 4.02
C ALA A 303 14.39 4.93 3.87
N GLY A 304 15.18 4.81 4.95
CA GLY A 304 16.63 5.05 4.94
C GLY A 304 17.41 4.08 4.06
N SER A 305 18.51 4.54 3.46
CA SER A 305 19.38 3.72 2.59
C SER A 305 20.12 2.60 3.34
N ASP A 306 20.18 2.69 4.66
CA ASP A 306 20.72 1.69 5.59
C ASP A 306 19.64 0.71 6.11
N SER A 307 18.47 0.73 5.50
CA SER A 307 17.30 -0.09 5.81
C SER A 307 16.66 -0.59 4.50
N CYS A 308 15.36 -0.44 4.33
CA CYS A 308 14.63 -0.84 3.13
C CYS A 308 14.95 0.04 1.90
N GLY A 309 15.29 1.31 2.11
CA GLY A 309 15.52 2.29 1.05
C GLY A 309 14.23 2.89 0.47
N SER A 310 13.08 2.30 0.74
CA SER A 310 11.74 2.83 0.44
C SER A 310 10.72 2.26 1.42
N ALA A 311 9.80 3.08 1.89
CA ALA A 311 8.71 2.66 2.78
C ALA A 311 7.43 3.46 2.49
N PHE A 312 6.27 2.93 2.90
CA PHE A 312 5.04 3.70 2.83
C PHE A 312 5.06 4.88 3.82
N ALA A 313 4.55 6.02 3.37
CA ALA A 313 4.48 7.25 4.16
C ALA A 313 3.27 7.22 5.11
N PHE A 314 3.25 6.27 6.05
CA PHE A 314 2.14 6.17 7.00
C PHE A 314 1.93 7.44 7.80
N GLY A 315 0.67 7.74 8.09
CA GLY A 315 0.24 9.00 8.68
C GLY A 315 0.12 10.16 7.68
N PHE A 316 0.65 10.03 6.45
CA PHE A 316 0.46 11.03 5.39
C PHE A 316 -1.00 11.07 4.91
N ASN A 317 -1.64 9.91 4.76
CA ASN A 317 -3.04 9.76 4.41
C ASN A 317 -3.97 10.51 5.37
N GLU A 318 -3.79 10.31 6.70
CA GLU A 318 -4.56 11.01 7.72
C GLU A 318 -4.31 12.53 7.66
N ALA A 319 -3.05 12.94 7.54
CA ALA A 319 -2.70 14.36 7.48
C ALA A 319 -3.31 15.06 6.26
N VAL A 320 -3.38 14.39 5.10
CA VAL A 320 -4.04 14.90 3.90
C VAL A 320 -5.56 14.93 4.10
N ARG A 321 -6.16 13.86 4.57
CA ARG A 321 -7.61 13.79 4.86
C ARG A 321 -8.02 14.89 5.83
N ASP A 322 -7.34 15.01 6.95
CA ASP A 322 -7.65 15.99 7.99
C ASP A 322 -7.48 17.43 7.48
N SER A 323 -6.52 17.67 6.58
CA SER A 323 -6.33 18.97 5.93
C SER A 323 -7.50 19.30 4.99
N VAL A 324 -7.96 18.33 4.20
CA VAL A 324 -9.13 18.50 3.31
C VAL A 324 -10.39 18.76 4.14
N MET A 325 -10.61 17.97 5.19
CA MET A 325 -11.79 18.14 6.05
C MET A 325 -11.78 19.46 6.83
N ALA A 326 -10.61 19.96 7.19
CA ALA A 326 -10.43 21.27 7.84
C ALA A 326 -10.47 22.45 6.87
N GLY A 327 -10.41 22.22 5.55
CA GLY A 327 -10.32 23.28 4.54
C GLY A 327 -9.02 24.08 4.61
N THR A 328 -7.94 23.50 5.14
CA THR A 328 -6.64 24.16 5.29
C THR A 328 -5.53 23.12 5.45
N VAL A 329 -4.30 23.48 5.10
CA VAL A 329 -3.13 22.62 5.32
C VAL A 329 -2.84 22.57 6.81
N THR A 330 -3.10 21.45 7.45
CA THR A 330 -2.91 21.24 8.90
C THR A 330 -1.43 21.29 9.29
N GLY A 331 -1.19 21.52 10.60
CA GLY A 331 0.18 21.46 11.15
C GLY A 331 0.85 20.11 10.94
N ASP A 332 0.07 19.02 10.98
CA ASP A 332 0.59 17.67 10.75
C ASP A 332 1.04 17.46 9.31
N LEU A 333 0.23 17.86 8.33
CA LEU A 333 0.64 17.79 6.93
C LEU A 333 1.88 18.65 6.66
N LYS A 334 1.93 19.89 7.20
CA LYS A 334 3.12 20.74 7.09
C LYS A 334 4.37 20.05 7.63
N ARG A 335 4.27 19.42 8.80
CA ARG A 335 5.37 18.69 9.44
C ARG A 335 5.85 17.53 8.55
N LYS A 336 4.93 16.69 8.05
CA LYS A 336 5.28 15.55 7.18
C LYS A 336 5.90 16.00 5.85
N LEU A 337 5.44 17.09 5.26
CA LEU A 337 6.04 17.66 4.05
C LEU A 337 7.49 18.15 4.26
N HIS A 338 7.89 18.46 5.50
CA HIS A 338 9.26 18.85 5.84
C HIS A 338 10.14 17.69 6.33
N GLU A 339 9.56 16.74 7.07
CA GLU A 339 10.32 15.70 7.77
C GLU A 339 10.44 14.39 6.97
N TYR A 340 9.45 14.09 6.13
CA TYR A 340 9.45 12.84 5.37
C TYR A 340 10.37 12.92 4.15
N PRO A 341 11.22 11.91 3.91
CA PRO A 341 12.00 11.79 2.69
C PRO A 341 11.10 11.33 1.53
N LEU A 342 10.11 12.15 1.16
CA LEU A 342 9.02 11.77 0.24
C LEU A 342 9.51 11.12 -1.04
N ALA A 343 10.69 11.52 -1.57
CA ALA A 343 11.26 10.93 -2.79
C ALA A 343 11.52 9.42 -2.68
N SER A 344 11.74 8.93 -1.45
CA SER A 344 11.96 7.51 -1.13
C SER A 344 10.73 6.85 -0.53
N MET A 345 9.53 7.44 -0.66
CA MET A 345 8.34 6.92 0.00
C MET A 345 7.22 6.58 -0.98
N GLY A 346 6.52 5.49 -0.67
CA GLY A 346 5.22 5.15 -1.25
C GLY A 346 4.12 6.00 -0.62
N LEU A 347 3.41 6.80 -1.42
CA LEU A 347 2.32 7.63 -0.94
C LEU A 347 1.00 6.86 -1.12
N VAL A 348 0.34 6.51 -0.02
CA VAL A 348 -0.99 5.90 0.00
C VAL A 348 -2.02 6.90 0.54
N LEU A 349 -3.26 6.84 0.08
CA LEU A 349 -4.40 7.50 0.71
C LEU A 349 -5.33 6.48 1.37
N GLY A 350 -5.48 5.30 0.78
CA GLY A 350 -6.15 4.14 1.32
C GLY A 350 -5.39 2.87 0.99
N SER A 351 -5.83 1.73 1.55
CA SER A 351 -5.22 0.42 1.32
C SER A 351 -6.25 -0.69 1.62
N HIS A 352 -5.82 -1.94 1.54
CA HIS A 352 -6.62 -3.11 1.91
C HIS A 352 -6.80 -3.29 3.43
N ASP A 353 -6.09 -2.52 4.23
CA ASP A 353 -6.08 -2.60 5.70
C ASP A 353 -6.81 -1.41 6.34
N SER A 354 -7.75 -1.71 7.22
CA SER A 354 -8.61 -0.72 7.86
C SER A 354 -7.90 0.21 8.84
N TYR A 355 -6.69 -0.16 9.31
CA TYR A 355 -5.91 0.75 10.14
C TYR A 355 -5.35 1.95 9.33
N VAL A 356 -5.22 1.81 8.01
CA VAL A 356 -4.86 2.92 7.10
C VAL A 356 -6.04 3.86 6.88
N GLY A 357 -7.27 3.34 6.88
CA GLY A 357 -8.48 4.14 6.74
C GLY A 357 -9.63 3.40 6.07
N GLU A 358 -10.62 4.18 5.65
CA GLU A 358 -11.80 3.73 4.92
C GLU A 358 -11.59 3.88 3.41
N ARG A 359 -12.54 3.36 2.60
CA ARG A 359 -12.60 3.71 1.18
C ARG A 359 -12.72 5.23 1.01
N LEU A 360 -11.94 5.84 0.11
CA LEU A 360 -11.78 7.29 0.05
C LEU A 360 -13.10 8.04 -0.14
N ILE A 361 -14.02 7.50 -0.93
CA ILE A 361 -15.34 8.14 -1.13
C ILE A 361 -16.09 8.26 0.20
N GLU A 362 -15.91 7.32 1.10
CA GLU A 362 -16.52 7.30 2.45
C GLU A 362 -15.72 8.16 3.42
N ALA A 363 -14.39 8.07 3.39
CA ALA A 363 -13.50 8.92 4.19
C ALA A 363 -13.74 10.42 3.94
N PHE A 364 -14.11 10.78 2.71
CA PHE A 364 -14.50 12.15 2.34
C PHE A 364 -16.03 12.37 2.34
N GLN A 365 -16.83 11.43 2.87
CA GLN A 365 -18.29 11.54 3.05
C GLN A 365 -19.02 11.90 1.75
N GLY A 366 -18.58 11.36 0.61
CA GLY A 366 -19.13 11.67 -0.71
C GLY A 366 -18.70 13.02 -1.29
N ASN A 367 -17.81 13.76 -0.63
CA ASN A 367 -17.27 15.03 -1.15
C ASN A 367 -16.20 14.76 -2.22
N GLU A 368 -16.61 14.60 -3.47
CA GLU A 368 -15.68 14.38 -4.59
C GLU A 368 -14.70 15.54 -4.82
N ALA A 369 -15.07 16.78 -4.50
CA ALA A 369 -14.16 17.92 -4.65
C ALA A 369 -12.98 17.80 -3.67
N GLY A 370 -13.26 17.50 -2.39
CA GLY A 370 -12.24 17.22 -1.38
C GLY A 370 -11.43 15.97 -1.73
N TYR A 371 -12.06 14.93 -2.25
CA TYR A 371 -11.39 13.73 -2.74
C TYR A 371 -10.35 14.10 -3.84
N LYS A 372 -10.74 14.89 -4.83
CA LYS A 372 -9.84 15.36 -5.90
C LYS A 372 -8.67 16.18 -5.36
N VAL A 373 -8.86 16.99 -4.31
CA VAL A 373 -7.78 17.72 -3.61
C VAL A 373 -6.76 16.74 -2.99
N ALA A 374 -7.23 15.71 -2.30
CA ALA A 374 -6.36 14.69 -1.71
C ALA A 374 -5.54 13.95 -2.78
N VAL A 375 -6.21 13.48 -3.84
CA VAL A 375 -5.56 12.78 -4.96
C VAL A 375 -4.55 13.67 -5.67
N ALA A 376 -4.87 14.95 -5.92
CA ALA A 376 -3.92 15.89 -6.52
C ALA A 376 -2.68 16.08 -5.64
N THR A 377 -2.85 16.15 -4.32
CA THR A 377 -1.73 16.22 -3.37
C THR A 377 -0.84 14.99 -3.49
N GLN A 378 -1.41 13.78 -3.43
CA GLN A 378 -0.66 12.53 -3.59
C GLN A 378 0.10 12.47 -4.93
N MET A 379 -0.58 12.76 -6.03
CA MET A 379 -0.04 12.57 -7.39
C MET A 379 1.02 13.58 -7.80
N THR A 380 1.09 14.74 -7.15
CA THR A 380 2.01 15.82 -7.54
C THR A 380 3.20 16.01 -6.60
N LEU A 381 3.20 15.38 -5.42
CA LEU A 381 4.34 15.31 -4.51
C LEU A 381 5.43 14.35 -5.02
N PRO A 382 6.68 14.43 -4.47
CA PRO A 382 7.70 13.40 -4.70
C PRO A 382 7.27 12.02 -4.22
N GLY A 383 7.97 10.97 -4.64
CA GLY A 383 7.73 9.58 -4.23
C GLY A 383 6.91 8.79 -5.25
N GLN A 384 6.41 7.64 -4.83
CA GLN A 384 5.60 6.73 -5.64
C GLN A 384 4.15 6.76 -5.14
N PRO A 385 3.19 7.36 -5.86
CA PRO A 385 1.78 7.22 -5.54
C PRO A 385 1.31 5.77 -5.70
N PHE A 386 0.62 5.25 -4.69
CA PHE A 386 -0.06 3.96 -4.73
C PHE A 386 -1.57 4.19 -4.62
N ILE A 387 -2.31 3.67 -5.57
CA ILE A 387 -3.78 3.69 -5.64
C ILE A 387 -4.27 2.33 -5.19
N TYR A 388 -5.17 2.24 -4.24
CA TYR A 388 -5.85 0.98 -3.95
C TYR A 388 -6.98 0.76 -4.97
N TYR A 389 -7.08 -0.43 -5.58
CA TYR A 389 -8.05 -0.69 -6.65
C TYR A 389 -9.46 -0.24 -6.27
N GLY A 390 -10.14 0.42 -7.20
CA GLY A 390 -11.45 1.02 -7.00
C GLY A 390 -11.41 2.46 -6.48
N GLU A 391 -10.29 2.98 -5.99
CA GLU A 391 -10.18 4.40 -5.67
C GLU A 391 -10.37 5.26 -6.92
N GLU A 392 -9.80 4.85 -8.04
CA GLU A 392 -9.87 5.57 -9.31
C GLU A 392 -11.30 5.75 -9.83
N ILE A 393 -12.24 4.96 -9.30
CA ILE A 393 -13.67 5.05 -9.64
C ILE A 393 -14.56 5.49 -8.49
N GLY A 394 -14.02 5.74 -7.30
CA GLY A 394 -14.80 6.09 -6.10
C GLY A 394 -15.57 4.92 -5.49
N MET A 395 -15.04 3.69 -5.60
CA MET A 395 -15.67 2.48 -5.07
C MET A 395 -15.77 2.53 -3.53
N GLY A 396 -16.94 2.21 -2.99
CA GLY A 396 -17.23 2.09 -1.56
C GLY A 396 -16.87 0.72 -0.97
N HIS A 397 -17.21 0.53 0.31
CA HIS A 397 -16.97 -0.73 1.00
C HIS A 397 -17.93 -1.85 0.57
N SER A 398 -17.57 -3.10 0.83
CA SER A 398 -18.41 -4.29 0.59
C SER A 398 -19.67 -4.27 1.46
N GLN A 399 -20.82 -4.47 0.86
CA GLN A 399 -22.12 -4.44 1.55
C GLN A 399 -22.20 -5.45 2.70
N GLY A 400 -22.54 -4.98 3.89
CA GLY A 400 -22.69 -5.82 5.08
C GLY A 400 -21.38 -6.27 5.74
N ASN A 401 -20.23 -5.83 5.24
CA ASN A 401 -18.92 -6.10 5.82
C ASN A 401 -18.32 -4.83 6.44
N SER A 402 -17.38 -4.99 7.35
CA SER A 402 -16.65 -3.91 8.01
C SER A 402 -15.17 -4.26 8.19
N GLY A 403 -14.35 -3.29 8.61
CA GLY A 403 -12.90 -3.47 8.73
C GLY A 403 -12.30 -3.88 7.38
N ASP A 404 -11.24 -4.68 7.42
CA ASP A 404 -10.55 -5.14 6.20
C ASP A 404 -11.48 -5.84 5.21
N TRP A 405 -12.42 -6.63 5.71
CA TRP A 405 -13.41 -7.33 4.86
C TRP A 405 -14.29 -6.35 4.08
N GLY A 406 -14.60 -5.20 4.68
CA GLY A 406 -15.32 -4.12 4.02
C GLY A 406 -14.51 -3.49 2.87
N LEU A 407 -13.21 -3.31 3.07
CA LEU A 407 -12.33 -2.69 2.07
C LEU A 407 -12.08 -3.57 0.84
N ARG A 408 -12.20 -4.90 0.98
CA ARG A 408 -11.84 -5.90 -0.03
C ARG A 408 -13.06 -6.35 -0.85
N ALA A 409 -13.92 -5.40 -1.27
CA ALA A 409 -15.06 -5.67 -2.14
C ALA A 409 -14.60 -6.12 -3.54
N PRO A 410 -15.38 -6.99 -4.23
CA PRO A 410 -15.17 -7.24 -5.65
C PRO A 410 -15.21 -5.93 -6.46
N MET A 411 -14.30 -5.80 -7.43
CA MET A 411 -14.19 -4.61 -8.29
C MET A 411 -15.51 -4.33 -9.03
N SER A 412 -15.95 -3.08 -8.98
CA SER A 412 -17.16 -2.58 -9.61
C SER A 412 -16.91 -2.25 -11.08
N TRP A 413 -16.99 -3.25 -11.97
CA TRP A 413 -16.73 -3.03 -13.40
C TRP A 413 -17.90 -2.38 -14.12
N THR A 414 -19.14 -2.74 -13.76
CA THR A 414 -20.39 -2.23 -14.36
C THR A 414 -21.42 -2.00 -13.26
N ALA A 415 -22.51 -1.29 -13.56
CA ALA A 415 -23.57 -0.98 -12.60
C ALA A 415 -24.31 -2.21 -12.01
N ASP A 416 -24.16 -3.37 -12.64
CA ASP A 416 -24.68 -4.68 -12.19
C ASP A 416 -23.57 -5.61 -11.66
N GLY A 417 -22.33 -5.11 -11.51
CA GLY A 417 -21.16 -5.81 -10.97
C GLY A 417 -20.06 -6.01 -11.99
N GLY A 418 -20.26 -6.92 -12.94
CA GLY A 418 -19.28 -7.22 -14.01
C GLY A 418 -18.01 -7.92 -13.53
N PHE A 419 -17.87 -8.18 -12.23
CA PHE A 419 -16.74 -8.92 -11.66
C PHE A 419 -16.76 -10.38 -12.07
N SER A 420 -17.89 -11.04 -11.91
CA SER A 420 -18.11 -12.47 -12.15
C SER A 420 -19.48 -12.70 -12.79
N PRO A 421 -19.66 -13.76 -13.62
CA PRO A 421 -20.98 -14.18 -14.10
C PRO A 421 -21.82 -14.91 -13.05
N VAL A 422 -21.23 -15.24 -11.90
CA VAL A 422 -21.90 -15.88 -10.75
C VAL A 422 -21.80 -15.00 -9.52
N ALA A 423 -22.41 -15.41 -8.40
CA ALA A 423 -22.27 -14.70 -7.14
C ALA A 423 -20.79 -14.62 -6.72
N PRO A 424 -20.26 -13.43 -6.43
CA PRO A 424 -18.87 -13.29 -6.02
C PRO A 424 -18.64 -13.83 -4.60
N PHE A 425 -17.40 -14.16 -4.26
CA PHE A 425 -16.97 -14.66 -2.95
C PHE A 425 -17.33 -13.71 -1.78
N ARG A 426 -17.55 -12.44 -2.09
CA ARG A 426 -17.93 -11.39 -1.13
C ARG A 426 -18.96 -10.45 -1.78
N ALA A 427 -19.80 -9.82 -0.95
CA ALA A 427 -20.80 -8.88 -1.43
C ALA A 427 -20.16 -7.69 -2.19
N PRO A 428 -20.79 -7.18 -3.26
CA PRO A 428 -20.27 -6.04 -4.01
C PRO A 428 -20.25 -4.76 -3.17
N ALA A 429 -19.66 -3.71 -3.72
CA ALA A 429 -19.59 -2.40 -3.10
C ALA A 429 -20.99 -1.78 -2.89
N THR A 430 -21.15 -1.06 -1.78
CA THR A 430 -22.42 -0.41 -1.39
C THR A 430 -22.93 0.58 -2.42
N ASN A 431 -22.02 1.22 -3.18
CA ASN A 431 -22.31 2.27 -4.15
C ASN A 431 -22.07 1.84 -5.61
N LEU A 432 -22.08 0.54 -5.88
CA LEU A 432 -21.82 -0.07 -7.18
C LEU A 432 -22.59 0.59 -8.35
N ARG A 433 -23.84 1.01 -8.12
CA ARG A 433 -24.69 1.58 -9.19
C ARG A 433 -24.27 2.99 -9.59
N GLU A 434 -23.71 3.75 -8.66
CA GLU A 434 -23.26 5.12 -8.87
C GLU A 434 -21.79 5.17 -9.27
N TYR A 435 -20.98 4.23 -8.77
CA TYR A 435 -19.51 4.22 -8.93
C TYR A 435 -19.03 2.87 -9.48
N ASN A 436 -18.88 2.82 -10.79
CA ASN A 436 -18.34 1.65 -11.50
C ASN A 436 -17.47 2.07 -12.68
N ALA A 437 -16.58 1.20 -13.10
CA ALA A 437 -15.57 1.52 -14.12
C ALA A 437 -16.18 1.94 -15.45
N ALA A 438 -17.23 1.28 -15.93
CA ALA A 438 -17.86 1.59 -17.21
C ALA A 438 -18.46 3.00 -17.24
N ASP A 439 -19.22 3.38 -16.21
CA ASP A 439 -19.83 4.70 -16.12
C ASP A 439 -18.79 5.80 -15.88
N GLN A 440 -17.77 5.53 -15.08
CA GLN A 440 -16.67 6.46 -14.80
C GLN A 440 -15.85 6.74 -16.07
N GLN A 441 -15.58 5.73 -16.90
CA GLN A 441 -14.91 5.92 -18.20
C GLN A 441 -15.81 6.65 -19.22
N ALA A 442 -17.11 6.46 -19.19
CA ALA A 442 -18.05 7.11 -20.10
C ALA A 442 -18.36 8.56 -19.72
N THR A 443 -18.17 8.94 -18.45
CA THR A 443 -18.54 10.27 -17.92
C THR A 443 -17.36 11.22 -17.97
N PRO A 444 -17.40 12.30 -18.77
CA PRO A 444 -16.39 13.35 -18.73
C PRO A 444 -16.23 13.93 -17.32
N ASP A 445 -14.99 14.27 -16.94
CA ASP A 445 -14.64 14.85 -15.64
C ASP A 445 -14.92 13.98 -14.40
N SER A 446 -15.21 12.68 -14.59
CA SER A 446 -15.30 11.68 -13.53
C SER A 446 -14.00 11.58 -12.71
N LEU A 447 -14.03 10.83 -11.60
CA LEU A 447 -12.84 10.50 -10.83
C LEU A 447 -11.80 9.76 -11.70
N TRP A 448 -12.24 8.79 -12.50
CA TRP A 448 -11.34 8.04 -13.39
C TRP A 448 -10.58 8.95 -14.35
N HIS A 449 -11.28 9.88 -15.04
CA HIS A 449 -10.62 10.85 -15.92
C HIS A 449 -9.74 11.83 -15.18
N PHE A 450 -10.08 12.15 -13.93
CA PHE A 450 -9.25 13.01 -13.08
C PHE A 450 -7.93 12.31 -12.70
N TYR A 451 -7.97 11.04 -12.26
CA TYR A 451 -6.79 10.23 -12.05
C TYR A 451 -5.95 10.12 -13.33
N GLN A 452 -6.58 9.76 -14.44
CA GLN A 452 -5.91 9.65 -15.74
C GLN A 452 -5.14 10.93 -16.11
N ARG A 453 -5.77 12.11 -15.96
CA ARG A 453 -5.12 13.40 -16.25
C ARG A 453 -3.91 13.67 -15.34
N LEU A 454 -4.03 13.39 -14.05
CA LEU A 454 -2.91 13.57 -13.10
C LEU A 454 -1.75 12.63 -13.39
N ILE A 455 -2.04 11.36 -13.66
CA ILE A 455 -1.04 10.36 -14.02
C ILE A 455 -0.35 10.77 -15.34
N ALA A 456 -1.11 11.20 -16.33
CA ALA A 456 -0.57 11.68 -17.60
C ALA A 456 0.33 12.91 -17.40
N ALA A 457 -0.09 13.89 -16.58
CA ALA A 457 0.73 15.04 -16.24
C ALA A 457 2.04 14.62 -15.55
N ARG A 458 1.96 13.72 -14.55
CA ARG A 458 3.14 13.21 -13.85
C ARG A 458 4.11 12.48 -14.80
N LYS A 459 3.60 11.66 -15.72
CA LYS A 459 4.43 10.93 -16.72
C LYS A 459 5.10 11.89 -17.71
N ALA A 460 4.37 12.93 -18.15
CA ALA A 460 4.86 13.88 -19.16
C ALA A 460 5.88 14.89 -18.61
N HIS A 461 5.88 15.13 -17.29
CA HIS A 461 6.69 16.17 -16.66
C HIS A 461 7.70 15.58 -15.66
N PRO A 462 8.99 15.43 -16.05
CA PRO A 462 10.05 14.94 -15.16
C PRO A 462 10.09 15.68 -13.81
N ALA A 463 9.81 16.98 -13.80
CA ALA A 463 9.73 17.77 -12.57
C ALA A 463 8.70 17.20 -11.57
N LEU A 464 7.52 16.74 -12.03
CA LEU A 464 6.51 16.11 -11.17
C LEU A 464 6.92 14.69 -10.75
N ARG A 465 7.59 13.96 -11.64
CA ARG A 465 8.00 12.57 -11.40
C ARG A 465 9.15 12.47 -10.40
N VAL A 466 10.25 13.19 -10.63
CA VAL A 466 11.51 13.03 -9.90
C VAL A 466 12.13 14.33 -9.41
N GLY A 467 11.50 15.49 -9.66
CA GLY A 467 12.05 16.78 -9.28
C GLY A 467 12.05 17.03 -7.78
N ASP A 468 12.95 17.89 -7.34
CA ASP A 468 13.00 18.37 -5.95
C ASP A 468 11.74 19.14 -5.57
N LEU A 469 11.42 19.16 -4.27
CA LEU A 469 10.29 19.87 -3.70
C LEU A 469 10.76 21.15 -3.02
N THR A 470 10.14 22.27 -3.36
CA THR A 470 10.28 23.54 -2.63
C THR A 470 8.88 24.05 -2.23
N LEU A 471 8.58 24.09 -0.94
CA LEU A 471 7.31 24.63 -0.44
C LEU A 471 7.31 26.16 -0.58
N LEU A 472 6.22 26.71 -1.10
CA LEU A 472 6.03 28.15 -1.35
C LEU A 472 4.86 28.72 -0.53
N GLY A 473 3.83 27.93 -0.25
CA GLY A 473 2.67 28.28 0.55
C GLY A 473 2.06 27.05 1.19
N THR A 474 1.76 27.12 2.48
CA THR A 474 1.26 25.98 3.25
C THR A 474 0.16 26.41 4.23
N ASP A 475 -0.81 27.23 3.76
CA ASP A 475 -1.95 27.63 4.57
C ASP A 475 -3.25 27.10 3.95
N ARG A 476 -4.13 27.94 3.45
CA ARG A 476 -5.35 27.54 2.74
C ARG A 476 -5.05 26.94 1.36
N ILE A 477 -4.01 27.46 0.73
CA ILE A 477 -3.48 26.96 -0.53
C ILE A 477 -2.16 26.26 -0.26
N LEU A 478 -2.08 24.97 -0.56
CA LEU A 478 -0.81 24.24 -0.65
C LEU A 478 -0.16 24.59 -1.99
N ALA A 479 0.93 25.36 -1.94
CA ALA A 479 1.68 25.74 -3.12
C ALA A 479 3.15 25.30 -2.99
N TYR A 480 3.67 24.70 -4.05
CA TYR A 480 5.07 24.26 -4.10
C TYR A 480 5.59 24.20 -5.52
N ARG A 481 6.89 24.26 -5.63
CA ARG A 481 7.62 24.05 -6.88
C ARG A 481 8.24 22.66 -6.87
N ARG A 482 8.05 21.96 -8.00
CA ARG A 482 8.78 20.74 -8.36
C ARG A 482 9.80 21.09 -9.43
N GLN A 483 11.06 20.69 -9.28
CA GLN A 483 12.12 21.12 -10.19
C GLN A 483 13.14 20.03 -10.47
N THR A 484 13.48 19.87 -11.76
CA THR A 484 14.71 19.24 -12.25
C THR A 484 15.63 20.32 -12.86
N PRO A 485 16.87 19.98 -13.28
CA PRO A 485 17.71 20.93 -14.02
C PRO A 485 17.05 21.47 -15.30
N GLU A 486 16.19 20.69 -15.95
CA GLU A 486 15.60 21.00 -17.25
C GLU A 486 14.20 21.56 -17.16
N GLU A 487 13.49 21.34 -16.07
CA GLU A 487 12.07 21.69 -15.94
C GLU A 487 11.71 22.16 -14.55
N SER A 488 10.78 23.10 -14.48
CA SER A 488 10.17 23.58 -13.24
C SER A 488 8.65 23.65 -13.38
N VAL A 489 7.93 23.11 -12.41
CA VAL A 489 6.47 23.10 -12.32
C VAL A 489 6.01 23.67 -10.98
N LEU A 490 5.12 24.67 -11.03
CA LEU A 490 4.37 25.14 -9.87
C LEU A 490 3.10 24.32 -9.74
N VAL A 491 2.85 23.82 -8.54
CA VAL A 491 1.59 23.22 -8.11
C VAL A 491 0.93 24.14 -7.10
N ALA A 492 -0.35 24.43 -7.25
CA ALA A 492 -1.16 25.19 -6.29
C ALA A 492 -2.53 24.52 -6.13
N ILE A 493 -2.86 24.14 -4.89
CA ILE A 493 -4.06 23.38 -4.53
C ILE A 493 -4.81 24.13 -3.44
N ASN A 494 -6.02 24.58 -3.72
CA ASN A 494 -6.88 25.21 -2.73
C ASN A 494 -7.62 24.15 -1.91
N TYR A 495 -7.34 24.10 -0.61
CA TYR A 495 -7.99 23.17 0.33
C TYR A 495 -9.36 23.66 0.80
N GLU A 496 -9.64 24.98 0.64
CA GLU A 496 -10.92 25.57 1.06
C GLU A 496 -12.06 25.26 0.07
N SER A 497 -13.25 25.11 0.61
CA SER A 497 -14.52 25.08 -0.12
C SER A 497 -14.99 26.48 -0.55
N GLN A 498 -14.12 27.48 -0.50
CA GLN A 498 -14.32 28.85 -0.91
C GLN A 498 -13.10 29.33 -1.74
N PRO A 499 -13.27 30.35 -2.60
CA PRO A 499 -12.14 30.94 -3.29
C PRO A 499 -11.11 31.49 -2.31
N ALA A 500 -9.84 31.27 -2.61
CA ALA A 500 -8.71 31.74 -1.79
C ALA A 500 -7.63 32.37 -2.68
N SER A 501 -6.80 33.23 -2.06
CA SER A 501 -5.67 33.87 -2.72
C SER A 501 -4.38 33.56 -1.99
N VAL A 502 -3.27 33.48 -2.73
CA VAL A 502 -1.93 33.31 -2.17
C VAL A 502 -0.93 34.21 -2.92
N ASP A 503 0.00 34.79 -2.18
CA ASP A 503 1.13 35.54 -2.72
C ASP A 503 2.38 34.65 -2.63
N LEU A 504 3.02 34.38 -3.78
CA LEU A 504 4.13 33.43 -3.90
C LEU A 504 5.36 34.11 -4.47
N THR A 505 6.54 33.69 -4.07
CA THR A 505 7.79 33.96 -4.78
C THR A 505 8.17 32.69 -5.57
N VAL A 506 7.88 32.68 -6.88
CA VAL A 506 8.00 31.48 -7.72
C VAL A 506 9.36 31.33 -8.39
N ALA A 507 10.14 32.41 -8.48
CA ALA A 507 11.48 32.45 -9.08
C ALA A 507 12.24 33.69 -8.65
N ASP A 508 13.54 33.75 -8.98
CA ASP A 508 14.33 34.98 -8.94
C ASP A 508 14.17 35.72 -10.26
N GLY A 509 13.26 36.70 -10.30
CA GLY A 509 12.94 37.49 -11.50
C GLY A 509 11.67 37.04 -12.23
N SER A 510 11.35 37.79 -13.29
CA SER A 510 10.10 37.56 -14.04
C SER A 510 10.11 36.25 -14.80
N VAL A 511 9.03 35.46 -14.62
CA VAL A 511 8.81 34.19 -15.31
C VAL A 511 7.39 34.12 -15.90
N GLN A 512 7.27 33.36 -16.96
CA GLN A 512 5.99 32.97 -17.54
C GLN A 512 5.53 31.63 -16.94
N LEU A 513 4.26 31.52 -16.60
CA LEU A 513 3.63 30.30 -16.10
C LEU A 513 2.58 29.86 -17.11
N THR A 514 2.81 28.71 -17.75
CA THR A 514 1.89 28.13 -18.73
C THR A 514 1.14 26.97 -18.07
N PRO A 515 -0.22 26.98 -18.05
CA PRO A 515 -0.98 25.88 -17.46
C PRO A 515 -0.65 24.54 -18.11
N LEU A 516 -0.55 23.48 -17.31
CA LEU A 516 -0.55 22.12 -17.83
C LEU A 516 -1.97 21.76 -18.29
N SER A 517 -2.05 20.92 -19.32
CA SER A 517 -3.33 20.51 -19.91
C SER A 517 -4.28 19.93 -18.87
N GLY A 518 -5.47 20.49 -18.76
CA GLY A 518 -6.49 20.07 -17.80
C GLY A 518 -6.35 20.65 -16.38
N PHE A 519 -5.35 21.55 -16.11
CA PHE A 519 -5.07 22.11 -14.80
C PHE A 519 -4.87 23.63 -14.80
N GLY A 520 -5.81 24.33 -15.39
CA GLY A 520 -5.82 25.79 -15.55
C GLY A 520 -6.10 26.18 -16.99
N SER A 521 -6.62 27.39 -17.19
CA SER A 521 -7.04 27.88 -18.52
C SER A 521 -6.26 29.08 -19.02
N GLN A 522 -5.60 29.82 -18.14
CA GLN A 522 -4.91 31.05 -18.49
C GLN A 522 -3.44 31.02 -18.05
N PRO A 523 -2.54 31.52 -18.92
CA PRO A 523 -1.16 31.80 -18.50
C PRO A 523 -1.11 32.90 -17.44
N GLU A 524 -0.14 32.77 -16.54
CA GLU A 524 0.17 33.77 -15.53
C GLU A 524 1.60 34.30 -15.73
N ARG A 525 1.92 35.43 -15.12
CA ARG A 525 3.26 36.00 -15.14
C ARG A 525 3.62 36.61 -13.79
N SER A 526 4.82 36.30 -13.30
CA SER A 526 5.35 36.95 -12.11
C SER A 526 5.87 38.38 -12.43
N ASP A 527 6.00 39.20 -11.39
CA ASP A 527 6.65 40.49 -11.51
C ASP A 527 8.19 40.36 -11.69
N ALA A 528 8.89 41.51 -11.74
CA ALA A 528 10.32 41.56 -11.94
C ALA A 528 11.12 40.94 -10.76
N GLN A 529 10.52 40.77 -9.61
CA GLN A 529 11.09 40.12 -8.41
C GLN A 529 10.68 38.67 -8.26
N GLY A 530 9.87 38.15 -9.20
CA GLY A 530 9.39 36.76 -9.15
C GLY A 530 8.13 36.56 -8.30
N HIS A 531 7.49 37.63 -7.86
CA HIS A 531 6.26 37.53 -7.08
C HIS A 531 5.06 37.26 -8.01
N LEU A 532 4.19 36.37 -7.54
CA LEU A 532 2.96 35.99 -8.23
C LEU A 532 1.81 35.95 -7.23
N LYS A 533 0.74 36.65 -7.54
CA LYS A 533 -0.52 36.55 -6.80
C LYS A 533 -1.47 35.64 -7.57
N LEU A 534 -1.81 34.48 -6.97
CA LEU A 534 -2.79 33.55 -7.50
C LEU A 534 -4.10 33.63 -6.74
N GLN A 535 -5.21 33.56 -7.49
CA GLN A 535 -6.54 33.38 -6.93
C GLN A 535 -7.10 32.06 -7.48
N LEU A 536 -7.45 31.15 -6.60
CA LEU A 536 -8.01 29.84 -6.92
C LEU A 536 -9.48 29.79 -6.48
N ALA A 537 -10.33 29.18 -7.29
CA ALA A 537 -11.70 28.84 -6.90
C ALA A 537 -11.70 27.79 -5.77
N ALA A 538 -12.89 27.48 -5.22
CA ALA A 538 -13.06 26.44 -4.21
C ALA A 538 -12.51 25.10 -4.72
N ASN A 539 -11.66 24.44 -3.93
CA ASN A 539 -11.02 23.15 -4.22
C ASN A 539 -10.29 23.09 -5.59
N GLU A 540 -9.92 24.26 -6.14
CA GLU A 540 -9.25 24.32 -7.44
C GLU A 540 -7.80 23.84 -7.35
N ILE A 541 -7.37 23.13 -8.39
CA ILE A 541 -6.02 22.59 -8.57
C ILE A 541 -5.44 23.22 -9.84
N ARG A 542 -4.27 23.86 -9.72
CA ARG A 542 -3.55 24.43 -10.84
C ARG A 542 -2.12 23.92 -10.91
N LEU A 543 -1.71 23.53 -12.09
CA LEU A 543 -0.34 23.13 -12.39
C LEU A 543 0.18 24.00 -13.54
N TYR A 544 1.35 24.61 -13.34
CA TYR A 544 1.96 25.49 -14.34
C TYR A 544 3.40 25.07 -14.62
N ARG A 545 3.74 24.98 -15.88
CA ARG A 545 5.15 24.97 -16.30
C ARG A 545 5.72 26.38 -16.18
N ILE A 546 6.85 26.52 -15.51
CA ILE A 546 7.57 27.79 -15.34
C ILE A 546 8.62 27.90 -16.44
N THR A 547 8.66 29.02 -17.15
CA THR A 547 9.68 29.36 -18.15
C THR A 547 10.14 30.81 -17.97
N ARG A 548 11.41 31.09 -18.32
CA ARG A 548 11.98 32.45 -18.30
C ARG A 548 11.65 33.20 -19.58
#